data_f65569690424a15bbc2155702af7ae50
#
_entry.id   f65569690424a15bbc2155702af7ae50
#
_cell.length_a   1.000
_cell.length_b   1.000
_cell.length_c   1.000
_cell.angle_alpha   90.00
_cell.angle_beta   90.00
_cell.angle_gamma   90.00
#
_symmetry.space_group_name_H-M   'P 1'
#
loop_
_entity.id
_entity.type
_entity.pdbx_description
1 polymer ?
#
loop_
_entity_poly.entity_id
_entity_poly.type
_entity_poly.pdbx_seq_one_letter_code
_entity_poly.pdbx_strand_id
1 'polypeptide(L)'
;MPESSVSARKTPRPLSAFRRAEAMSHDLSQLPGKGPSYFDDVKLAGLLSKENIEEQIQWLRRLDVDSYIQRVVNPSENQKRLSSAEVIQQLGGNLIQEEIEGPLYLAEVEFQIGALKRRIGFVAQDHRIQHGTWDPKHHRRAADKLGFFAIHGMPVVTFIDTPGAVATAEANLDNQSHSISFLIAEMANLQLPTVGIVFGAGYSGGAIPLATTNVLLATKDGVFNTIHPKGLSNIARKYNLSWQECAKFMGVSSYELYSSGYFDGIIDFSLDQPGKISNLREAILSGIEITEQNARLFLKENSFLFDHYKENIRHYLNPSELQIVANRRTHKPPTGTLNVFGSAYRFMRGLKMRHKIQSESLKNYSRLSSKTAKTPIGTLTERIEQERQELSL
;
A
#
# COMPACT_ATOMS: atom_id res chain seq x y z
N MET A 1 5.88 63.28 -1.47
CA MET A 1 6.51 61.98 -1.59
C MET A 1 5.42 60.97 -1.79
N PRO A 2 5.30 60.28 -2.93
CA PRO A 2 4.28 59.28 -3.15
C PRO A 2 4.78 57.89 -2.68
N GLU A 3 3.93 57.23 -1.91
CA GLU A 3 4.10 55.86 -1.46
C GLU A 3 4.05 54.87 -2.64
N SER A 4 5.09 54.09 -2.79
CA SER A 4 5.18 53.03 -3.76
C SER A 4 4.39 51.81 -3.29
N SER A 5 3.24 51.55 -3.89
CA SER A 5 2.49 50.30 -3.73
C SER A 5 3.26 49.14 -4.35
N VAL A 6 3.87 48.29 -3.52
CA VAL A 6 4.44 47.00 -3.95
C VAL A 6 3.29 46.05 -4.24
N SER A 7 3.01 45.89 -5.54
CA SER A 7 2.10 44.84 -6.02
C SER A 7 2.62 43.47 -5.63
N ALA A 8 1.93 42.78 -4.70
CA ALA A 8 2.17 41.40 -4.37
C ALA A 8 1.94 40.53 -5.61
N ARG A 9 3.00 40.03 -6.24
CA ARG A 9 2.93 39.04 -7.29
C ARG A 9 2.26 37.79 -6.72
N LYS A 10 1.02 37.54 -7.14
CA LYS A 10 0.32 36.29 -6.89
C LYS A 10 1.15 35.17 -7.52
N THR A 11 1.84 34.38 -6.70
CA THR A 11 2.43 33.11 -7.13
C THR A 11 1.31 32.26 -7.74
N PRO A 12 1.46 31.74 -8.96
CA PRO A 12 0.46 30.84 -9.52
C PRO A 12 0.34 29.63 -8.59
N ARG A 13 -0.87 29.38 -8.09
CA ARG A 13 -1.17 28.17 -7.34
C ARG A 13 -0.79 26.99 -8.25
N PRO A 14 0.01 26.00 -7.79
CA PRO A 14 0.26 24.81 -8.57
C PRO A 14 -1.08 24.21 -8.94
N LEU A 15 -1.31 24.00 -10.23
CA LEU A 15 -2.48 23.28 -10.74
C LEU A 15 -2.59 22.00 -9.90
N SER A 16 -3.66 21.94 -9.12
CA SER A 16 -3.81 20.94 -8.06
C SER A 16 -3.56 19.55 -8.62
N ALA A 17 -2.92 18.70 -7.85
CA ALA A 17 -2.77 17.29 -8.15
C ALA A 17 -4.11 16.63 -8.56
N PHE A 18 -5.22 17.19 -8.13
CA PHE A 18 -6.59 16.86 -8.50
C PHE A 18 -6.91 17.01 -9.99
N ARG A 19 -6.54 18.12 -10.64
CA ARG A 19 -6.77 18.28 -12.10
C ARG A 19 -5.87 17.39 -12.93
N ARG A 20 -4.68 17.05 -12.42
CA ARG A 20 -3.81 16.04 -13.06
C ARG A 20 -4.38 14.63 -12.93
N ALA A 21 -5.01 14.31 -11.82
CA ALA A 21 -5.69 13.04 -11.61
C ALA A 21 -6.96 12.92 -12.47
N GLU A 22 -7.71 14.00 -12.66
CA GLU A 22 -8.88 14.04 -13.57
C GLU A 22 -8.50 13.84 -15.03
N ALA A 23 -7.46 14.53 -15.53
CA ALA A 23 -6.97 14.35 -16.89
C ALA A 23 -6.49 12.91 -17.13
N MET A 24 -5.77 12.31 -16.16
CA MET A 24 -5.36 10.91 -16.23
C MET A 24 -6.54 9.93 -16.09
N SER A 25 -7.60 10.28 -15.37
CA SER A 25 -8.77 9.42 -15.22
C SER A 25 -9.59 9.31 -16.51
N HIS A 26 -9.63 10.34 -17.34
CA HIS A 26 -10.30 10.32 -18.64
C HIS A 26 -9.59 9.38 -19.62
N ASP A 27 -8.26 9.40 -19.68
CA ASP A 27 -7.49 8.54 -20.58
C ASP A 27 -7.55 7.07 -20.17
N LEU A 28 -7.58 6.78 -18.88
CA LEU A 28 -7.72 5.42 -18.36
C LEU A 28 -9.14 4.83 -18.54
N SER A 29 -10.17 5.68 -18.74
CA SER A 29 -11.54 5.22 -19.00
C SER A 29 -11.72 4.61 -20.38
N GLN A 30 -10.80 4.87 -21.32
CA GLN A 30 -10.80 4.33 -22.67
C GLN A 30 -10.06 2.98 -22.79
N LEU A 31 -9.41 2.52 -21.72
CA LEU A 31 -8.82 1.18 -21.70
C LEU A 31 -9.93 0.13 -21.78
N PRO A 32 -9.79 -0.88 -22.65
CA PRO A 32 -10.78 -1.95 -22.75
C PRO A 32 -11.02 -2.56 -21.38
N GLY A 33 -12.29 -2.72 -21.00
CA GLY A 33 -12.76 -3.05 -19.66
C GLY A 33 -12.45 -4.45 -19.12
N LYS A 34 -11.45 -5.12 -19.68
CA LYS A 34 -10.79 -6.24 -19.03
C LYS A 34 -9.58 -5.67 -18.32
N GLY A 35 -9.67 -5.62 -16.98
CA GLY A 35 -8.49 -5.38 -16.15
C GLY A 35 -7.37 -6.27 -16.68
N PRO A 36 -6.15 -5.75 -16.76
CA PRO A 36 -5.06 -6.51 -17.34
C PRO A 36 -4.90 -7.82 -16.55
N SER A 37 -4.92 -8.94 -17.26
CA SER A 37 -4.62 -10.29 -16.75
C SER A 37 -3.23 -10.41 -16.10
N TYR A 38 -2.48 -9.31 -16.04
CA TYR A 38 -1.14 -9.22 -15.44
C TYR A 38 -1.11 -9.58 -13.95
N PHE A 39 -2.27 -9.58 -13.27
CA PHE A 39 -2.35 -9.83 -11.83
C PHE A 39 -2.98 -11.18 -11.50
N ASP A 40 -3.68 -11.82 -12.45
CA ASP A 40 -4.45 -13.04 -12.19
C ASP A 40 -3.60 -14.32 -12.26
N ASP A 41 -2.45 -14.30 -12.99
CA ASP A 41 -1.59 -15.48 -13.21
C ASP A 41 -0.19 -15.34 -12.58
N VAL A 42 -0.05 -14.49 -11.56
CA VAL A 42 1.24 -14.26 -10.92
C VAL A 42 1.64 -15.47 -10.08
N LYS A 43 2.59 -16.25 -10.55
CA LYS A 43 3.25 -17.31 -9.78
C LYS A 43 4.37 -16.70 -8.94
N LEU A 44 4.02 -16.19 -7.78
CA LEU A 44 5.00 -15.77 -6.77
C LEU A 44 5.53 -17.00 -6.03
N ALA A 45 6.84 -17.00 -5.74
CA ALA A 45 7.45 -18.03 -4.90
C ALA A 45 7.18 -17.75 -3.42
N GLY A 46 7.33 -18.77 -2.58
CA GLY A 46 7.22 -18.65 -1.12
C GLY A 46 5.80 -18.41 -0.58
N LEU A 47 4.75 -18.55 -1.42
CA LEU A 47 3.36 -18.36 -1.02
C LEU A 47 2.67 -19.67 -0.63
N LEU A 48 1.59 -19.51 0.14
CA LEU A 48 0.62 -20.57 0.36
C LEU A 48 -0.13 -20.93 -0.93
N SER A 49 -0.50 -22.20 -1.07
CA SER A 49 -1.39 -22.63 -2.15
C SER A 49 -2.81 -22.11 -1.94
N LYS A 50 -3.59 -22.01 -3.02
CA LYS A 50 -5.00 -21.58 -2.94
C LYS A 50 -5.82 -22.52 -2.07
N GLU A 51 -5.56 -23.82 -2.15
CA GLU A 51 -6.24 -24.85 -1.38
C GLU A 51 -6.02 -24.63 0.12
N ASN A 52 -4.77 -24.42 0.54
CA ASN A 52 -4.43 -24.13 1.94
C ASN A 52 -5.11 -22.85 2.45
N ILE A 53 -5.21 -21.82 1.59
CA ILE A 53 -5.89 -20.58 1.93
C ILE A 53 -7.39 -20.81 2.10
N GLU A 54 -8.03 -21.54 1.20
CA GLU A 54 -9.46 -21.87 1.26
C GLU A 54 -9.81 -22.70 2.51
N GLU A 55 -9.00 -23.68 2.86
CA GLU A 55 -9.15 -24.44 4.12
C GLU A 55 -9.11 -23.53 5.35
N GLN A 56 -8.16 -22.60 5.39
CA GLN A 56 -8.04 -21.66 6.49
C GLN A 56 -9.24 -20.71 6.57
N ILE A 57 -9.75 -20.22 5.44
CA ILE A 57 -10.96 -19.37 5.41
C ILE A 57 -12.16 -20.14 5.97
N GLN A 58 -12.36 -21.42 5.56
CA GLN A 58 -13.45 -22.23 6.06
C GLN A 58 -13.33 -22.47 7.57
N TRP A 59 -12.12 -22.64 8.07
CA TRP A 59 -11.87 -22.79 9.49
C TRP A 59 -12.15 -21.49 10.26
N LEU A 60 -11.65 -20.33 9.78
CA LEU A 60 -11.86 -19.03 10.42
C LEU A 60 -13.33 -18.66 10.55
N ARG A 61 -14.17 -19.01 9.57
CA ARG A 61 -15.63 -18.76 9.60
C ARG A 61 -16.35 -19.48 10.74
N ARG A 62 -15.81 -20.63 11.19
CA ARG A 62 -16.39 -21.45 12.25
C ARG A 62 -15.96 -21.03 13.65
N LEU A 63 -14.96 -20.16 13.77
CA LEU A 63 -14.50 -19.69 15.07
C LEU A 63 -15.57 -18.81 15.71
N ASP A 64 -15.73 -18.91 17.02
CA ASP A 64 -16.39 -17.87 17.80
C ASP A 64 -15.54 -16.60 17.86
N VAL A 65 -16.09 -15.51 18.44
CA VAL A 65 -15.41 -14.21 18.49
C VAL A 65 -14.09 -14.29 19.26
N ASP A 66 -14.09 -14.93 20.42
CA ASP A 66 -12.92 -15.01 21.29
C ASP A 66 -11.80 -15.85 20.65
N SER A 67 -12.17 -16.97 20.06
CA SER A 67 -11.24 -17.82 19.31
C SER A 67 -10.66 -17.10 18.09
N TYR A 68 -11.48 -16.30 17.39
CA TYR A 68 -11.03 -15.47 16.27
C TYR A 68 -10.00 -14.44 16.74
N ILE A 69 -10.24 -13.71 17.82
CA ILE A 69 -9.29 -12.75 18.37
C ILE A 69 -7.98 -13.43 18.77
N GLN A 70 -8.05 -14.57 19.45
CA GLN A 70 -6.85 -15.33 19.87
C GLN A 70 -6.01 -15.80 18.69
N ARG A 71 -6.64 -16.20 17.58
CA ARG A 71 -5.96 -16.80 16.43
C ARG A 71 -5.55 -15.82 15.35
N VAL A 72 -6.25 -14.71 15.22
CA VAL A 72 -6.06 -13.73 14.14
C VAL A 72 -5.41 -12.45 14.65
N VAL A 73 -5.98 -11.83 15.68
CA VAL A 73 -5.55 -10.49 16.10
C VAL A 73 -4.36 -10.55 17.05
N ASN A 74 -4.43 -11.41 18.08
CA ASN A 74 -3.38 -11.46 19.09
C ASN A 74 -1.98 -11.82 18.54
N PRO A 75 -1.80 -12.71 17.55
CA PRO A 75 -0.48 -12.98 16.98
C PRO A 75 0.15 -11.74 16.36
N SER A 76 -0.64 -10.93 15.65
CA SER A 76 -0.16 -9.68 15.02
C SER A 76 0.22 -8.60 16.05
N GLU A 77 -0.39 -8.60 17.22
CA GLU A 77 -0.15 -7.62 18.30
C GLU A 77 0.90 -8.10 19.33
N ASN A 78 1.39 -9.35 19.23
CA ASN A 78 2.36 -9.88 20.17
C ASN A 78 3.69 -9.15 20.10
N GLN A 79 4.06 -8.45 21.16
CA GLN A 79 5.29 -7.64 21.24
C GLN A 79 6.58 -8.49 21.29
N LYS A 80 6.48 -9.80 21.55
CA LYS A 80 7.65 -10.69 21.63
C LYS A 80 8.00 -11.36 20.31
N ARG A 81 7.16 -11.20 19.27
CA ARG A 81 7.44 -11.72 17.93
C ARG A 81 8.59 -10.98 17.26
N LEU A 82 9.11 -11.54 16.17
CA LEU A 82 10.12 -10.86 15.36
C LEU A 82 9.65 -9.51 14.88
N SER A 83 10.54 -8.52 14.92
CA SER A 83 10.31 -7.24 14.29
C SER A 83 10.65 -7.27 12.80
N SER A 84 10.11 -6.32 12.04
CA SER A 84 10.46 -6.16 10.64
C SER A 84 11.95 -5.91 10.43
N ALA A 85 12.60 -5.13 11.32
CA ALA A 85 14.03 -4.87 11.27
C ALA A 85 14.86 -6.15 11.42
N GLU A 86 14.55 -6.97 12.43
CA GLU A 86 15.24 -8.26 12.64
C GLU A 86 15.08 -9.21 11.47
N VAL A 87 13.88 -9.25 10.88
CA VAL A 87 13.60 -10.12 9.73
C VAL A 87 14.34 -9.64 8.50
N ILE A 88 14.37 -8.33 8.21
CA ILE A 88 15.11 -7.77 7.08
C ILE A 88 16.60 -8.13 7.16
N GLN A 89 17.19 -8.06 8.34
CA GLN A 89 18.59 -8.46 8.57
C GLN A 89 18.83 -9.98 8.33
N GLN A 90 17.80 -10.81 8.55
CA GLN A 90 17.87 -12.26 8.38
C GLN A 90 17.50 -12.74 6.95
N LEU A 91 17.11 -11.87 6.04
CA LEU A 91 16.77 -12.24 4.64
C LEU A 91 17.94 -12.79 3.83
N GLY A 92 19.16 -12.83 4.39
CA GLY A 92 20.35 -13.38 3.73
C GLY A 92 20.92 -12.51 2.62
N GLY A 93 20.64 -11.22 2.64
CA GLY A 93 21.34 -10.19 1.87
C GLY A 93 22.48 -9.56 2.65
N ASN A 94 23.33 -8.80 1.96
CA ASN A 94 24.37 -7.98 2.58
C ASN A 94 23.78 -6.60 2.93
N LEU A 95 23.68 -6.27 4.21
CA LEU A 95 23.23 -4.96 4.67
C LEU A 95 24.29 -3.90 4.32
N ILE A 96 23.95 -2.96 3.44
CA ILE A 96 24.82 -1.90 2.98
C ILE A 96 24.71 -0.68 3.89
N GLN A 97 23.48 -0.32 4.23
CA GLN A 97 23.17 0.82 5.10
C GLN A 97 21.86 0.58 5.82
N GLU A 98 21.78 1.02 7.06
CA GLU A 98 20.52 1.13 7.80
C GLU A 98 20.39 2.47 8.50
N GLU A 99 19.16 2.87 8.76
CA GLU A 99 18.80 4.07 9.50
C GLU A 99 17.58 3.75 10.35
N ILE A 100 17.68 4.07 11.62
CA ILE A 100 16.63 3.85 12.62
C ILE A 100 16.24 5.21 13.20
N GLU A 101 14.99 5.58 13.05
CA GLU A 101 14.41 6.76 13.69
C GLU A 101 13.13 6.37 14.41
N GLY A 102 13.22 6.09 15.70
CA GLY A 102 12.09 5.55 16.46
C GLY A 102 11.50 4.28 15.79
N PRO A 103 10.20 4.24 15.50
CA PRO A 103 9.56 3.09 14.85
C PRO A 103 9.80 3.00 13.34
N LEU A 104 10.50 3.95 12.74
CA LEU A 104 10.88 3.93 11.33
C LEU A 104 12.21 3.20 11.17
N TYR A 105 12.22 2.14 10.37
CA TYR A 105 13.42 1.42 9.94
C TYR A 105 13.59 1.54 8.42
N LEU A 106 14.74 2.02 7.99
CA LEU A 106 15.13 2.15 6.60
C LEU A 106 16.40 1.35 6.35
N ALA A 107 16.46 0.58 5.27
CA ALA A 107 17.66 -0.19 4.95
C ALA A 107 17.91 -0.28 3.45
N GLU A 108 19.18 -0.47 3.10
CA GLU A 108 19.66 -0.86 1.79
C GLU A 108 20.33 -2.21 1.92
N VAL A 109 19.78 -3.22 1.23
CA VAL A 109 20.28 -4.59 1.28
C VAL A 109 20.65 -5.03 -0.12
N GLU A 110 21.85 -5.58 -0.29
CA GLU A 110 22.32 -6.15 -1.56
C GLU A 110 22.10 -7.67 -1.54
N PHE A 111 21.33 -8.14 -2.49
CA PHE A 111 21.09 -9.58 -2.69
C PHE A 111 21.90 -10.13 -3.84
N GLN A 112 22.46 -11.31 -3.63
CA GLN A 112 23.03 -12.09 -4.72
C GLN A 112 21.92 -12.92 -5.36
N ILE A 113 21.66 -12.69 -6.67
CA ILE A 113 20.66 -13.41 -7.47
C ILE A 113 21.36 -14.01 -8.66
N GLY A 114 21.73 -15.30 -8.54
CA GLY A 114 22.62 -15.94 -9.52
C GLY A 114 23.98 -15.24 -9.57
N ALA A 115 24.38 -14.79 -10.76
CA ALA A 115 25.61 -14.02 -10.95
C ALA A 115 25.45 -12.50 -10.73
N LEU A 116 24.24 -12.01 -10.52
CA LEU A 116 23.95 -10.58 -10.41
C LEU A 116 23.83 -10.16 -8.96
N LYS A 117 24.31 -8.95 -8.66
CA LYS A 117 24.06 -8.27 -7.40
C LYS A 117 22.97 -7.22 -7.59
N ARG A 118 22.03 -7.19 -6.66
CA ARG A 118 20.92 -6.26 -6.72
C ARG A 118 20.66 -5.60 -5.37
N ARG A 119 20.68 -4.28 -5.37
CA ARG A 119 20.31 -3.48 -4.19
C ARG A 119 18.80 -3.27 -4.15
N ILE A 120 18.24 -3.41 -2.97
CA ILE A 120 16.82 -3.24 -2.66
C ILE A 120 16.71 -2.29 -1.47
N GLY A 121 15.84 -1.29 -1.58
CA GLY A 121 15.51 -0.37 -0.50
C GLY A 121 14.35 -0.90 0.33
N PHE A 122 14.48 -0.83 1.64
CA PHE A 122 13.46 -1.23 2.60
C PHE A 122 12.94 -0.03 3.39
N VAL A 123 11.63 0.03 3.54
CA VAL A 123 10.93 1.00 4.40
C VAL A 123 10.00 0.21 5.31
N ALA A 124 10.27 0.19 6.60
CA ALA A 124 9.58 -0.68 7.54
C ALA A 124 9.12 0.05 8.80
N GLN A 125 8.01 -0.43 9.34
CA GLN A 125 7.51 -0.06 10.67
C GLN A 125 7.97 -1.10 11.68
N ASP A 126 8.66 -0.67 12.74
CA ASP A 126 9.07 -1.56 13.83
C ASP A 126 8.09 -1.48 14.99
N HIS A 127 7.28 -2.54 15.16
CA HIS A 127 6.25 -2.60 16.20
C HIS A 127 6.78 -2.59 17.63
N ARG A 128 8.04 -2.95 17.85
CA ARG A 128 8.67 -2.92 19.19
C ARG A 128 8.87 -1.51 19.73
N ILE A 129 8.95 -0.54 18.82
CA ILE A 129 9.10 0.87 19.16
C ILE A 129 7.77 1.56 18.91
N GLN A 130 7.14 2.09 19.94
CA GLN A 130 5.85 2.79 19.86
C GLN A 130 4.77 2.01 19.07
N HIS A 131 4.78 0.69 19.16
CA HIS A 131 3.90 -0.21 18.40
C HIS A 131 3.94 -0.02 16.88
N GLY A 132 5.03 0.49 16.32
CA GLY A 132 5.14 0.80 14.88
C GLY A 132 4.38 2.05 14.45
N THR A 133 3.91 2.86 15.39
CA THR A 133 3.08 4.04 15.11
C THR A 133 3.94 5.22 14.68
N TRP A 134 3.67 5.76 13.49
CA TRP A 134 4.42 6.88 12.92
C TRP A 134 3.76 8.22 13.19
N ASP A 135 4.59 9.21 13.55
CA ASP A 135 4.24 10.63 13.56
C ASP A 135 4.59 11.31 12.21
N PRO A 136 4.28 12.61 12.03
CA PRO A 136 4.51 13.30 10.76
C PRO A 136 5.95 13.28 10.26
N LYS A 137 6.94 13.32 11.15
CA LYS A 137 8.37 13.33 10.76
C LYS A 137 8.79 11.99 10.14
N HIS A 138 8.28 10.86 10.67
CA HIS A 138 8.57 9.53 10.15
C HIS A 138 7.99 9.36 8.73
N HIS A 139 6.76 9.83 8.49
CA HIS A 139 6.17 9.82 7.14
C HIS A 139 6.99 10.66 6.15
N ARG A 140 7.41 11.86 6.57
CA ARG A 140 8.25 12.74 5.73
C ARG A 140 9.62 12.09 5.46
N ARG A 141 10.26 11.52 6.49
CA ARG A 141 11.56 10.85 6.34
C ARG A 141 11.49 9.65 5.41
N ALA A 142 10.43 8.83 5.52
CA ALA A 142 10.19 7.72 4.59
C ALA A 142 10.05 8.23 3.14
N ALA A 143 9.30 9.30 2.92
CA ALA A 143 9.13 9.91 1.60
C ALA A 143 10.45 10.42 1.00
N ASP A 144 11.30 11.07 1.81
CA ASP A 144 12.64 11.51 1.38
C ASP A 144 13.52 10.33 0.97
N LYS A 145 13.47 9.23 1.73
CA LYS A 145 14.24 8.02 1.41
C LYS A 145 13.76 7.33 0.14
N LEU A 146 12.46 7.38 -0.17
CA LEU A 146 11.93 6.91 -1.46
C LEU A 146 12.54 7.67 -2.64
N GLY A 147 12.71 8.99 -2.50
CA GLY A 147 13.42 9.83 -3.47
C GLY A 147 14.88 9.38 -3.69
N PHE A 148 15.57 9.03 -2.61
CA PHE A 148 16.92 8.47 -2.70
C PHE A 148 16.94 7.13 -3.45
N PHE A 149 16.02 6.19 -3.12
CA PHE A 149 15.92 4.92 -3.82
C PHE A 149 15.60 5.10 -5.30
N ALA A 150 14.75 6.08 -5.64
CA ALA A 150 14.41 6.40 -7.02
C ALA A 150 15.62 6.86 -7.83
N ILE A 151 16.47 7.71 -7.27
CA ILE A 151 17.71 8.20 -7.92
C ILE A 151 18.67 7.05 -8.20
N HIS A 152 18.72 6.05 -7.33
CA HIS A 152 19.64 4.91 -7.43
C HIS A 152 19.01 3.70 -8.15
N GLY A 153 17.76 3.79 -8.61
CA GLY A 153 17.07 2.71 -9.33
C GLY A 153 16.82 1.46 -8.48
N MET A 154 16.71 1.62 -7.17
CA MET A 154 16.51 0.51 -6.24
C MET A 154 15.02 0.15 -6.13
N PRO A 155 14.59 -1.09 -6.41
CA PRO A 155 13.27 -1.58 -6.02
C PRO A 155 12.99 -1.30 -4.56
N VAL A 156 11.72 -1.06 -4.22
CA VAL A 156 11.33 -0.74 -2.84
C VAL A 156 10.45 -1.83 -2.27
N VAL A 157 10.81 -2.27 -1.07
CA VAL A 157 10.01 -3.20 -0.26
C VAL A 157 9.55 -2.50 1.00
N THR A 158 8.25 -2.58 1.27
CA THR A 158 7.66 -1.99 2.48
C THR A 158 7.19 -3.07 3.44
N PHE A 159 7.47 -2.90 4.73
CA PHE A 159 6.94 -3.73 5.81
C PHE A 159 5.96 -2.92 6.64
N ILE A 160 4.72 -3.39 6.67
CA ILE A 160 3.60 -2.74 7.35
C ILE A 160 3.37 -3.43 8.68
N ASP A 161 3.55 -2.68 9.76
CA ASP A 161 3.42 -3.23 11.11
C ASP A 161 3.06 -2.13 12.12
N THR A 162 1.80 -1.66 12.06
CA THR A 162 1.31 -0.53 12.86
C THR A 162 -0.19 -0.64 13.16
N PRO A 163 -0.65 -0.27 14.36
CA PRO A 163 -2.08 -0.11 14.66
C PRO A 163 -2.68 1.17 14.03
N GLY A 164 -1.86 2.03 13.45
CA GLY A 164 -2.26 3.30 12.83
C GLY A 164 -1.22 4.39 13.00
N ALA A 165 -1.52 5.59 12.49
CA ALA A 165 -0.70 6.77 12.70
C ALA A 165 -0.97 7.40 14.07
N VAL A 166 -0.01 8.19 14.59
CA VAL A 166 -0.19 8.95 15.84
C VAL A 166 -1.40 9.89 15.72
N ALA A 167 -2.33 9.82 16.66
CA ALA A 167 -3.58 10.58 16.67
C ALA A 167 -3.65 11.53 17.88
N THR A 168 -2.57 12.30 18.11
CA THR A 168 -2.51 13.32 19.16
C THR A 168 -2.74 14.71 18.61
N ALA A 169 -3.03 15.68 19.50
CA ALA A 169 -3.17 17.07 19.13
C ALA A 169 -1.88 17.63 18.52
N GLU A 170 -0.74 17.26 19.07
CA GLU A 170 0.58 17.67 18.59
C GLU A 170 0.86 17.16 17.18
N ALA A 171 0.56 15.88 16.90
CA ALA A 171 0.71 15.30 15.58
C ALA A 171 -0.21 15.99 14.55
N ASN A 172 -1.44 16.35 14.96
CA ASN A 172 -2.36 17.10 14.11
C ASN A 172 -1.86 18.52 13.82
N LEU A 173 -1.28 19.20 14.81
CA LEU A 173 -0.65 20.52 14.62
C LEU A 173 0.58 20.45 13.70
N ASP A 174 1.34 19.34 13.74
CA ASP A 174 2.45 19.08 12.80
C ASP A 174 1.99 18.48 11.46
N ASN A 175 0.71 18.62 11.12
CA ASN A 175 0.14 18.21 9.82
C ASN A 175 0.21 16.70 9.55
N GLN A 176 -0.19 15.84 10.50
CA GLN A 176 -0.23 14.39 10.35
C GLN A 176 -0.94 13.94 9.07
N SER A 177 -2.12 14.47 8.79
CA SER A 177 -2.90 14.10 7.60
C SER A 177 -2.17 14.46 6.29
N HIS A 178 -1.48 15.61 6.26
CA HIS A 178 -0.69 16.02 5.10
C HIS A 178 0.52 15.10 4.89
N SER A 179 1.23 14.72 5.97
CA SER A 179 2.40 13.84 5.86
C SER A 179 2.01 12.44 5.36
N ILE A 180 0.88 11.90 5.82
CA ILE A 180 0.31 10.64 5.32
C ILE A 180 -0.03 10.77 3.82
N SER A 181 -0.78 11.82 3.44
CA SER A 181 -1.18 12.05 2.04
C SER A 181 0.03 12.25 1.13
N PHE A 182 1.06 12.94 1.63
CA PHE A 182 2.32 13.14 0.90
C PHE A 182 3.03 11.81 0.64
N LEU A 183 3.16 10.95 1.66
CA LEU A 183 3.77 9.63 1.49
C LEU A 183 2.95 8.71 0.56
N ILE A 184 1.61 8.77 0.60
CA ILE A 184 0.75 8.08 -0.38
C ILE A 184 1.07 8.56 -1.80
N ALA A 185 1.20 9.87 -2.00
CA ALA A 185 1.50 10.44 -3.30
C ALA A 185 2.90 10.04 -3.80
N GLU A 186 3.91 10.03 -2.93
CA GLU A 186 5.26 9.57 -3.28
C GLU A 186 5.27 8.08 -3.65
N MET A 187 4.64 7.23 -2.86
CA MET A 187 4.50 5.80 -3.16
C MET A 187 3.73 5.57 -4.48
N ALA A 188 2.62 6.28 -4.69
CA ALA A 188 1.81 6.14 -5.90
C ALA A 188 2.57 6.58 -7.16
N ASN A 189 3.43 7.59 -7.06
CA ASN A 189 4.19 8.14 -8.17
C ASN A 189 5.58 7.50 -8.37
N LEU A 190 6.00 6.62 -7.48
CA LEU A 190 7.32 6.01 -7.52
C LEU A 190 7.52 5.22 -8.83
N GLN A 191 8.57 5.54 -9.57
CA GLN A 191 8.90 4.92 -10.86
C GLN A 191 9.81 3.70 -10.71
N LEU A 192 9.53 2.87 -9.72
CA LEU A 192 10.26 1.66 -9.36
C LEU A 192 9.28 0.51 -9.10
N PRO A 193 9.70 -0.75 -9.27
CA PRO A 193 8.92 -1.88 -8.77
C PRO A 193 8.82 -1.81 -7.25
N THR A 194 7.62 -2.07 -6.73
CA THR A 194 7.35 -2.01 -5.29
C THR A 194 6.62 -3.26 -4.82
N VAL A 195 7.05 -3.81 -3.69
CA VAL A 195 6.43 -4.93 -2.99
C VAL A 195 6.09 -4.51 -1.57
N GLY A 196 4.82 -4.56 -1.20
CA GLY A 196 4.36 -4.32 0.17
C GLY A 196 4.07 -5.62 0.89
N ILE A 197 4.40 -5.67 2.17
CA ILE A 197 4.17 -6.82 3.03
C ILE A 197 3.44 -6.37 4.28
N VAL A 198 2.19 -6.79 4.45
CA VAL A 198 1.51 -6.68 5.74
C VAL A 198 2.12 -7.73 6.64
N PHE A 199 3.05 -7.28 7.47
CA PHE A 199 3.91 -8.15 8.27
C PHE A 199 3.23 -8.58 9.57
N GLY A 200 2.65 -7.63 10.28
CA GLY A 200 1.85 -7.83 11.48
C GLY A 200 0.56 -7.02 11.40
N ALA A 201 0.37 -6.07 12.29
CA ALA A 201 -0.79 -5.18 12.25
C ALA A 201 -0.66 -4.13 11.15
N GLY A 202 -1.72 -3.91 10.36
CA GLY A 202 -1.75 -2.91 9.29
C GLY A 202 -3.05 -2.13 9.31
N TYR A 203 -3.13 -1.03 10.07
CA TYR A 203 -4.37 -0.28 10.20
C TYR A 203 -4.26 1.19 9.81
N SER A 204 -5.36 1.70 9.23
CA SER A 204 -5.62 3.12 9.05
C SER A 204 -4.56 3.87 8.20
N GLY A 205 -4.49 5.19 8.37
CA GLY A 205 -3.55 6.06 7.67
C GLY A 205 -2.07 5.75 7.90
N GLY A 206 -1.72 5.01 8.95
CA GLY A 206 -0.35 4.54 9.18
C GLY A 206 0.08 3.44 8.21
N ALA A 207 -0.85 2.58 7.79
CA ALA A 207 -0.58 1.43 6.93
C ALA A 207 -0.76 1.73 5.43
N ILE A 208 -1.76 2.53 5.07
CA ILE A 208 -2.17 2.79 3.68
C ILE A 208 -1.02 3.27 2.77
N PRO A 209 -0.15 4.22 3.19
CA PRO A 209 0.94 4.67 2.35
C PRO A 209 1.85 3.52 1.90
N LEU A 210 2.25 2.66 2.85
CA LEU A 210 3.15 1.55 2.61
C LEU A 210 2.47 0.38 1.86
N ALA A 211 1.14 0.31 1.87
CA ALA A 211 0.34 -0.64 1.09
C ALA A 211 0.12 -0.19 -0.37
N THR A 212 0.52 1.04 -0.73
CA THR A 212 0.40 1.58 -2.09
C THR A 212 1.52 1.03 -2.98
N THR A 213 1.45 -0.25 -3.34
CA THR A 213 2.52 -0.99 -4.04
C THR A 213 2.02 -1.72 -5.29
N ASN A 214 2.96 -2.19 -6.14
CA ASN A 214 2.64 -3.01 -7.31
C ASN A 214 2.16 -4.41 -6.90
N VAL A 215 2.86 -5.02 -5.93
CA VAL A 215 2.50 -6.30 -5.33
C VAL A 215 2.28 -6.06 -3.85
N LEU A 216 1.14 -6.51 -3.31
CA LEU A 216 0.82 -6.41 -1.88
C LEU A 216 0.58 -7.81 -1.33
N LEU A 217 1.46 -8.24 -0.46
CA LEU A 217 1.44 -9.55 0.19
C LEU A 217 1.14 -9.40 1.69
N ALA A 218 0.79 -10.50 2.33
CA ALA A 218 0.68 -10.57 3.78
C ALA A 218 1.39 -11.81 4.32
N THR A 219 1.86 -11.78 5.56
CA THR A 219 2.21 -12.97 6.31
C THR A 219 0.93 -13.72 6.73
N LYS A 220 1.06 -14.96 7.22
CA LYS A 220 -0.08 -15.71 7.78
C LYS A 220 -0.78 -14.97 8.91
N ASP A 221 -0.02 -14.27 9.73
CA ASP A 221 -0.48 -13.56 10.92
C ASP A 221 -0.78 -12.08 10.63
N GLY A 222 -0.64 -11.65 9.37
CA GLY A 222 -0.91 -10.28 8.97
C GLY A 222 -2.40 -9.94 9.08
N VAL A 223 -2.71 -8.82 9.70
CA VAL A 223 -4.06 -8.25 9.76
C VAL A 223 -4.06 -6.86 9.14
N PHE A 224 -5.12 -6.52 8.39
CA PHE A 224 -5.17 -5.24 7.70
C PHE A 224 -6.59 -4.70 7.62
N ASN A 225 -6.75 -3.40 7.83
CA ASN A 225 -7.98 -2.69 7.45
C ASN A 225 -7.77 -1.17 7.45
N THR A 226 -8.69 -0.44 6.83
CA THR A 226 -8.71 1.04 6.79
C THR A 226 -9.00 1.67 8.14
N ILE A 227 -9.59 0.93 9.07
CA ILE A 227 -9.86 1.35 10.45
C ILE A 227 -9.52 0.23 11.43
N HIS A 228 -8.94 0.57 12.57
CA HIS A 228 -8.74 -0.39 13.66
C HIS A 228 -10.09 -0.82 14.24
N PRO A 229 -10.30 -2.12 14.62
CA PRO A 229 -11.57 -2.61 15.16
C PRO A 229 -12.11 -1.81 16.35
N LYS A 230 -11.24 -1.35 17.26
CA LYS A 230 -11.62 -0.45 18.38
C LYS A 230 -12.16 0.90 17.88
N GLY A 231 -11.61 1.42 16.79
CA GLY A 231 -12.12 2.64 16.15
C GLY A 231 -13.49 2.42 15.54
N LEU A 232 -13.70 1.28 14.87
CA LEU A 232 -15.01 0.93 14.32
C LEU A 232 -16.07 0.77 15.41
N SER A 233 -15.78 0.08 16.52
CA SER A 233 -16.74 -0.09 17.61
C SER A 233 -17.17 1.27 18.22
N ASN A 234 -16.25 2.23 18.32
CA ASN A 234 -16.55 3.59 18.78
C ASN A 234 -17.48 4.34 17.81
N ILE A 235 -17.26 4.23 16.50
CA ILE A 235 -18.11 4.86 15.48
C ILE A 235 -19.47 4.16 15.42
N ALA A 236 -19.47 2.84 15.48
CA ALA A 236 -20.65 1.99 15.36
C ALA A 236 -21.33 1.70 16.71
N ARG A 237 -21.03 2.45 17.78
CA ARG A 237 -21.54 2.21 19.15
C ARG A 237 -23.05 2.08 19.26
N LYS A 238 -23.82 2.70 18.37
CA LYS A 238 -25.28 2.56 18.31
C LYS A 238 -25.76 1.14 18.01
N TYR A 239 -24.90 0.30 17.44
CA TYR A 239 -25.16 -1.11 17.14
C TYR A 239 -24.73 -2.03 18.29
N ASN A 240 -24.13 -1.46 19.34
CA ASN A 240 -23.68 -2.17 20.54
C ASN A 240 -22.73 -3.34 20.24
N LEU A 241 -21.85 -3.17 19.22
CA LEU A 241 -20.83 -4.14 18.87
C LEU A 241 -19.57 -3.89 19.70
N SER A 242 -19.05 -4.94 20.32
CA SER A 242 -17.71 -4.94 20.92
C SER A 242 -16.64 -4.79 19.82
N TRP A 243 -15.43 -4.39 20.19
CA TRP A 243 -14.36 -4.29 19.22
C TRP A 243 -13.93 -5.68 18.67
N GLN A 244 -14.11 -6.73 19.46
CA GLN A 244 -13.86 -8.11 19.06
C GLN A 244 -14.86 -8.56 17.97
N GLU A 245 -16.15 -8.29 18.19
CA GLU A 245 -17.17 -8.52 17.17
C GLU A 245 -16.90 -7.70 15.91
N CYS A 246 -16.47 -6.44 16.05
CA CYS A 246 -16.07 -5.63 14.92
C CYS A 246 -14.89 -6.24 14.14
N ALA A 247 -13.88 -6.78 14.82
CA ALA A 247 -12.73 -7.42 14.16
C ALA A 247 -13.17 -8.63 13.32
N LYS A 248 -14.00 -9.50 13.87
CA LYS A 248 -14.54 -10.65 13.17
C LYS A 248 -15.48 -10.24 12.02
N PHE A 249 -16.35 -9.27 12.25
CA PHE A 249 -17.26 -8.71 11.24
C PHE A 249 -16.52 -8.12 10.04
N MET A 250 -15.39 -7.43 10.28
CA MET A 250 -14.57 -6.84 9.24
C MET A 250 -13.79 -7.88 8.43
N GLY A 251 -13.53 -9.05 9.00
CA GLY A 251 -12.69 -10.06 8.38
C GLY A 251 -11.27 -9.54 8.17
N VAL A 252 -10.56 -9.22 9.27
CA VAL A 252 -9.26 -8.52 9.20
C VAL A 252 -8.08 -9.43 8.87
N SER A 253 -8.26 -10.76 8.83
CA SER A 253 -7.19 -11.71 8.56
C SER A 253 -6.66 -11.63 7.13
N SER A 254 -5.38 -11.96 6.95
CA SER A 254 -4.76 -12.08 5.63
C SER A 254 -5.54 -12.99 4.69
N TYR A 255 -6.13 -14.07 5.20
CA TYR A 255 -6.88 -15.05 4.43
C TYR A 255 -8.20 -14.48 3.87
N GLU A 256 -8.98 -13.82 4.71
CA GLU A 256 -10.25 -13.20 4.32
C GLU A 256 -10.03 -12.06 3.34
N LEU A 257 -8.98 -11.26 3.58
CA LEU A 257 -8.61 -10.15 2.70
C LEU A 257 -8.03 -10.63 1.36
N TYR A 258 -7.31 -11.75 1.34
CA TYR A 258 -6.90 -12.40 0.08
C TYR A 258 -8.12 -12.84 -0.73
N SER A 259 -9.08 -13.51 -0.11
CA SER A 259 -10.30 -13.94 -0.81
C SER A 259 -11.15 -12.77 -1.33
N SER A 260 -11.03 -11.62 -0.69
CA SER A 260 -11.66 -10.35 -1.12
C SER A 260 -10.85 -9.60 -2.18
N GLY A 261 -9.69 -10.12 -2.59
CA GLY A 261 -8.83 -9.55 -3.63
C GLY A 261 -7.97 -8.36 -3.16
N TYR A 262 -7.80 -8.15 -1.84
CA TYR A 262 -6.91 -7.10 -1.35
C TYR A 262 -5.43 -7.46 -1.47
N PHE A 263 -5.08 -8.72 -1.22
CA PHE A 263 -3.71 -9.22 -1.32
C PHE A 263 -3.50 -10.03 -2.60
N ASP A 264 -2.30 -9.96 -3.14
CA ASP A 264 -1.88 -10.75 -4.30
C ASP A 264 -1.39 -12.15 -3.87
N GLY A 265 -1.17 -12.36 -2.57
CA GLY A 265 -0.79 -13.64 -2.00
C GLY A 265 -0.55 -13.60 -0.50
N ILE A 266 -0.50 -14.76 0.11
CA ILE A 266 -0.13 -14.95 1.51
C ILE A 266 1.19 -15.70 1.55
N ILE A 267 2.20 -15.12 2.18
CA ILE A 267 3.53 -15.72 2.32
C ILE A 267 3.44 -16.87 3.33
N ASP A 268 4.00 -18.04 2.98
CA ASP A 268 4.10 -19.16 3.92
C ASP A 268 5.17 -18.90 4.99
N PHE A 269 4.91 -17.84 5.76
CA PHE A 269 5.71 -17.37 6.87
C PHE A 269 4.80 -16.96 8.02
N SER A 270 5.17 -17.37 9.25
CA SER A 270 4.49 -16.97 10.48
C SER A 270 5.45 -16.22 11.39
N LEU A 271 4.92 -15.21 12.09
CA LEU A 271 5.69 -14.36 13.00
C LEU A 271 6.24 -15.12 14.21
N ASP A 272 5.57 -16.22 14.61
CA ASP A 272 5.96 -17.06 15.74
C ASP A 272 6.92 -18.21 15.33
N GLN A 273 7.08 -18.45 14.02
CA GLN A 273 7.88 -19.54 13.48
C GLN A 273 8.89 -19.06 12.44
N PRO A 274 10.04 -18.51 12.85
CA PRO A 274 11.00 -17.89 11.94
C PRO A 274 11.69 -18.85 10.96
N GLY A 275 11.46 -20.17 11.08
CA GLY A 275 12.13 -21.18 10.26
C GLY A 275 11.86 -21.09 8.74
N LYS A 276 10.94 -20.25 8.29
CA LYS A 276 10.57 -20.06 6.86
C LYS A 276 10.92 -18.68 6.31
N ILE A 277 11.93 -18.01 6.82
CA ILE A 277 12.41 -16.71 6.31
C ILE A 277 12.81 -16.80 4.83
N SER A 278 13.26 -17.97 4.36
CA SER A 278 13.51 -18.20 2.93
C SER A 278 12.28 -17.94 2.06
N ASN A 279 11.07 -18.34 2.51
CA ASN A 279 9.84 -18.07 1.76
C ASN A 279 9.54 -16.58 1.65
N LEU A 280 9.79 -15.83 2.72
CA LEU A 280 9.65 -14.36 2.70
C LEU A 280 10.64 -13.72 1.72
N ARG A 281 11.90 -14.16 1.73
CA ARG A 281 12.92 -13.72 0.75
C ARG A 281 12.47 -14.02 -0.68
N GLU A 282 12.04 -15.23 -0.95
CA GLU A 282 11.58 -15.67 -2.28
C GLU A 282 10.37 -14.88 -2.74
N ALA A 283 9.40 -14.61 -1.86
CA ALA A 283 8.23 -13.80 -2.16
C ALA A 283 8.62 -12.35 -2.52
N ILE A 284 9.57 -11.76 -1.83
CA ILE A 284 10.11 -10.43 -2.14
C ILE A 284 10.77 -10.41 -3.52
N LEU A 285 11.72 -11.32 -3.76
CA LEU A 285 12.51 -11.33 -4.98
C LEU A 285 11.64 -11.64 -6.21
N SER A 286 10.77 -12.64 -6.11
CA SER A 286 9.83 -12.97 -7.19
C SER A 286 8.80 -11.87 -7.41
N GLY A 287 8.35 -11.18 -6.36
CA GLY A 287 7.43 -10.04 -6.47
C GLY A 287 8.03 -8.88 -7.27
N ILE A 288 9.31 -8.59 -7.05
CA ILE A 288 10.05 -7.58 -7.82
C ILE A 288 10.19 -8.03 -9.27
N GLU A 289 10.65 -9.27 -9.49
CA GLU A 289 10.87 -9.81 -10.84
C GLU A 289 9.59 -9.83 -11.67
N ILE A 290 8.49 -10.33 -11.11
CA ILE A 290 7.19 -10.36 -11.78
C ILE A 290 6.70 -8.96 -12.09
N THR A 291 6.88 -8.00 -11.18
CA THR A 291 6.53 -6.59 -11.44
C THR A 291 7.29 -6.06 -12.65
N GLU A 292 8.56 -6.40 -12.81
CA GLU A 292 9.37 -5.98 -13.96
C GLU A 292 8.95 -6.69 -15.25
N GLN A 293 8.65 -7.97 -15.19
CA GLN A 293 8.14 -8.72 -16.35
C GLN A 293 6.80 -8.15 -16.81
N ASN A 294 5.87 -7.92 -15.88
CA ASN A 294 4.58 -7.32 -16.16
C ASN A 294 4.69 -5.90 -16.73
N ALA A 295 5.64 -5.11 -16.26
CA ALA A 295 5.90 -3.78 -16.81
C ALA A 295 6.35 -3.84 -18.28
N ARG A 296 7.17 -4.83 -18.68
CA ARG A 296 7.56 -5.04 -20.07
C ARG A 296 6.37 -5.41 -20.95
N LEU A 297 5.50 -6.31 -20.45
CA LEU A 297 4.28 -6.68 -21.15
C LEU A 297 3.33 -5.49 -21.28
N PHE A 298 3.11 -4.77 -20.19
CA PHE A 298 2.27 -3.58 -20.17
C PHE A 298 2.72 -2.52 -21.17
N LEU A 299 4.02 -2.27 -21.28
CA LEU A 299 4.59 -1.33 -22.25
C LEU A 299 4.36 -1.80 -23.70
N LYS A 300 4.49 -3.09 -23.96
CA LYS A 300 4.28 -3.67 -25.28
C LYS A 300 2.82 -3.53 -25.71
N GLU A 301 1.88 -3.80 -24.83
CA GLU A 301 0.45 -3.81 -25.14
C GLU A 301 -0.18 -2.41 -25.12
N ASN A 302 0.41 -1.47 -24.40
CA ASN A 302 -0.13 -0.13 -24.20
C ASN A 302 0.83 0.95 -24.71
N SER A 303 1.56 0.70 -25.80
CA SER A 303 2.54 1.66 -26.35
C SER A 303 1.89 3.02 -26.68
N PHE A 304 0.65 3.03 -27.14
CA PHE A 304 -0.11 4.25 -27.45
C PHE A 304 -0.30 5.18 -26.24
N LEU A 305 -0.43 4.65 -25.01
CA LEU A 305 -0.55 5.46 -23.80
C LEU A 305 0.71 6.29 -23.55
N PHE A 306 1.86 5.72 -23.87
CA PHE A 306 3.15 6.39 -23.68
C PHE A 306 3.38 7.47 -24.72
N ASP A 307 2.91 7.28 -25.93
CA ASP A 307 3.01 8.29 -26.98
C ASP A 307 2.09 9.47 -26.67
N HIS A 308 0.87 9.21 -26.27
CA HIS A 308 -0.08 10.23 -25.82
C HIS A 308 0.42 10.95 -24.54
N TYR A 309 1.02 10.23 -23.60
CA TYR A 309 1.63 10.82 -22.40
C TYR A 309 2.84 11.72 -22.74
N LYS A 310 3.67 11.31 -23.70
CA LYS A 310 4.79 12.13 -24.19
C LYS A 310 4.29 13.40 -24.89
N GLU A 311 3.23 13.31 -25.68
CA GLU A 311 2.62 14.47 -26.34
C GLU A 311 2.01 15.43 -25.33
N ASN A 312 1.24 14.93 -24.37
CA ASN A 312 0.63 15.76 -23.34
C ASN A 312 1.69 16.45 -22.47
N ILE A 313 2.77 15.77 -22.08
CA ILE A 313 3.86 16.42 -21.34
C ILE A 313 4.52 17.51 -22.18
N ARG A 314 4.73 17.32 -23.48
CA ARG A 314 5.26 18.36 -24.37
C ARG A 314 4.34 19.56 -24.47
N HIS A 315 3.02 19.37 -24.37
CA HIS A 315 2.04 20.47 -24.38
C HIS A 315 1.95 21.23 -23.06
N TYR A 316 2.13 20.55 -21.92
CA TYR A 316 1.93 21.13 -20.59
C TYR A 316 3.22 21.61 -19.90
N LEU A 317 4.37 21.20 -20.38
CA LEU A 317 5.66 21.57 -19.80
C LEU A 317 6.50 22.29 -20.88
N ASN A 318 6.55 23.61 -20.74
CA ASN A 318 7.54 24.39 -21.49
C ASN A 318 8.95 23.79 -21.20
N PRO A 319 9.82 23.54 -22.21
CA PRO A 319 11.15 22.99 -21.98
C PRO A 319 11.97 23.74 -20.92
N SER A 320 11.76 25.04 -20.76
CA SER A 320 12.36 25.86 -19.70
C SER A 320 11.84 25.53 -18.30
N GLU A 321 10.56 25.15 -18.15
CA GLU A 321 9.98 24.73 -16.87
C GLU A 321 10.41 23.33 -16.46
N LEU A 322 10.60 22.42 -17.42
CA LEU A 322 11.19 21.09 -17.20
C LEU A 322 12.59 21.21 -16.60
N GLN A 323 13.43 22.11 -17.09
CA GLN A 323 14.75 22.36 -16.51
C GLN A 323 14.67 22.94 -15.09
N ILE A 324 13.71 23.83 -14.81
CA ILE A 324 13.53 24.43 -13.49
C ILE A 324 13.08 23.38 -12.47
N VAL A 325 12.17 22.47 -12.84
CA VAL A 325 11.69 21.40 -11.96
C VAL A 325 12.78 20.33 -11.73
N ALA A 326 13.55 19.99 -12.76
CA ALA A 326 14.68 19.08 -12.65
C ALA A 326 15.80 19.67 -11.78
N ASN A 327 16.14 20.96 -11.96
CA ASN A 327 17.21 21.64 -11.22
C ASN A 327 16.86 21.85 -9.73
N ARG A 328 15.59 21.89 -9.35
CA ARG A 328 15.17 22.02 -7.95
C ARG A 328 15.16 20.70 -7.18
N ARG A 329 15.08 19.55 -7.84
CA ARG A 329 14.96 18.23 -7.20
C ARG A 329 16.17 17.32 -7.34
N THR A 330 17.08 17.58 -8.26
CA THR A 330 18.27 16.76 -8.46
C THR A 330 19.46 17.61 -8.85
N HIS A 331 20.62 17.37 -8.24
CA HIS A 331 21.91 17.98 -8.64
C HIS A 331 22.44 17.48 -10.01
N LYS A 332 21.75 16.56 -10.65
CA LYS A 332 21.95 16.15 -12.04
C LYS A 332 20.60 16.07 -12.74
N PRO A 333 20.39 16.84 -13.81
CA PRO A 333 19.19 16.66 -14.61
C PRO A 333 19.17 15.24 -15.15
N PRO A 334 18.05 14.49 -15.05
CA PRO A 334 17.91 13.27 -15.79
C PRO A 334 18.08 13.64 -17.27
N THR A 335 19.07 13.07 -17.93
CA THR A 335 19.21 13.14 -19.38
C THR A 335 17.84 12.86 -19.99
N GLY A 336 17.31 13.76 -20.80
CA GLY A 336 15.92 13.93 -21.26
C GLY A 336 15.15 12.76 -21.85
N THR A 337 15.41 11.55 -21.41
CA THR A 337 14.58 10.38 -21.63
C THR A 337 13.64 10.24 -20.44
N LEU A 338 12.34 10.58 -20.65
CA LEU A 338 11.28 10.04 -19.81
C LEU A 338 11.62 8.57 -19.55
N ASN A 339 11.77 8.20 -18.27
CA ASN A 339 11.94 6.79 -17.93
C ASN A 339 10.59 6.08 -18.20
N VAL A 340 10.38 5.73 -19.48
CA VAL A 340 9.17 5.06 -19.98
C VAL A 340 8.91 3.80 -19.16
N PHE A 341 9.97 3.10 -18.80
CA PHE A 341 9.90 1.90 -18.00
C PHE A 341 9.45 2.19 -16.57
N GLY A 342 9.97 3.24 -15.95
CA GLY A 342 9.52 3.69 -14.64
C GLY A 342 8.06 4.14 -14.61
N SER A 343 7.59 4.73 -15.70
CA SER A 343 6.18 5.12 -15.84
C SER A 343 5.24 3.91 -15.86
N ALA A 344 5.67 2.76 -16.39
CA ALA A 344 4.85 1.54 -16.40
C ALA A 344 4.49 1.08 -14.97
N TYR A 345 5.44 1.08 -14.04
CA TYR A 345 5.17 0.69 -12.64
C TYR A 345 4.10 1.58 -11.99
N ARG A 346 4.19 2.88 -12.23
CA ARG A 346 3.22 3.86 -11.75
C ARG A 346 1.82 3.61 -12.33
N PHE A 347 1.71 3.42 -13.65
CA PHE A 347 0.43 3.16 -14.31
C PHE A 347 -0.19 1.84 -13.86
N MET A 348 0.57 0.77 -13.81
CA MET A 348 0.11 -0.54 -13.34
C MET A 348 -0.41 -0.45 -11.90
N ARG A 349 0.28 0.26 -11.01
CA ARG A 349 -0.14 0.48 -9.62
C ARG A 349 -1.46 1.24 -9.56
N GLY A 350 -1.59 2.32 -10.32
CA GLY A 350 -2.82 3.12 -10.41
C GLY A 350 -3.99 2.31 -10.97
N LEU A 351 -3.79 1.50 -12.01
CA LEU A 351 -4.81 0.62 -12.57
C LEU A 351 -5.26 -0.46 -11.58
N LYS A 352 -4.32 -1.08 -10.87
CA LYS A 352 -4.62 -2.07 -9.83
C LYS A 352 -5.50 -1.49 -8.73
N MET A 353 -5.16 -0.32 -8.21
CA MET A 353 -5.95 0.37 -7.19
C MET A 353 -7.34 0.70 -7.70
N ARG A 354 -7.46 1.21 -8.93
CA ARG A 354 -8.74 1.53 -9.55
C ARG A 354 -9.60 0.29 -9.76
N HIS A 355 -9.02 -0.81 -10.25
CA HIS A 355 -9.74 -2.06 -10.45
C HIS A 355 -10.31 -2.62 -9.13
N LYS A 356 -9.54 -2.61 -8.07
CA LYS A 356 -10.00 -3.02 -6.73
C LYS A 356 -11.18 -2.17 -6.26
N ILE A 357 -11.09 -0.85 -6.37
CA ILE A 357 -12.16 0.08 -5.99
C ILE A 357 -13.43 -0.15 -6.84
N GLN A 358 -13.29 -0.28 -8.15
CA GLN A 358 -14.43 -0.47 -9.04
C GLN A 358 -15.12 -1.82 -8.86
N SER A 359 -14.38 -2.90 -8.67
CA SER A 359 -14.96 -4.22 -8.47
C SER A 359 -15.79 -4.30 -7.19
N GLU A 360 -15.35 -3.67 -6.12
CA GLU A 360 -16.11 -3.58 -4.87
C GLU A 360 -17.32 -2.66 -4.98
N SER A 361 -17.14 -1.48 -5.58
CA SER A 361 -18.25 -0.54 -5.79
C SER A 361 -19.36 -1.16 -6.66
N LEU A 362 -19.00 -1.87 -7.72
CA LEU A 362 -19.98 -2.55 -8.57
C LEU A 362 -20.70 -3.71 -7.87
N LYS A 363 -19.98 -4.51 -7.06
CA LYS A 363 -20.59 -5.56 -6.24
C LYS A 363 -21.58 -4.98 -5.23
N ASN A 364 -21.21 -3.89 -4.58
CA ASN A 364 -22.07 -3.21 -3.61
C ASN A 364 -23.25 -2.52 -4.30
N TYR A 365 -23.04 -1.89 -5.46
CA TYR A 365 -24.09 -1.22 -6.22
C TYR A 365 -25.12 -2.21 -6.79
N SER A 366 -24.70 -3.35 -7.33
CA SER A 366 -25.60 -4.39 -7.80
C SER A 366 -26.44 -5.02 -6.67
N ARG A 367 -25.88 -5.12 -5.47
CA ARG A 367 -26.61 -5.56 -4.28
C ARG A 367 -27.61 -4.51 -3.76
N LEU A 368 -27.28 -3.22 -3.88
CA LEU A 368 -28.15 -2.11 -3.48
C LEU A 368 -29.26 -1.84 -4.50
N SER A 369 -29.01 -2.02 -5.80
CA SER A 369 -29.99 -1.76 -6.85
C SER A 369 -31.05 -2.84 -7.00
N SER A 370 -30.83 -4.02 -6.44
CA SER A 370 -31.80 -5.15 -6.53
C SER A 370 -32.89 -5.14 -5.45
N LYS A 371 -32.87 -4.18 -4.52
CA LYS A 371 -33.88 -4.08 -3.44
C LYS A 371 -34.43 -2.65 -3.36
N THR A 372 -35.74 -2.53 -3.54
CA THR A 372 -36.56 -1.33 -3.34
C THR A 372 -36.08 -0.41 -2.22
N ALA A 373 -36.04 0.89 -2.51
CA ALA A 373 -35.55 2.01 -1.73
C ALA A 373 -35.91 2.00 -0.24
N LYS A 374 -35.24 1.16 0.53
CA LYS A 374 -35.14 1.37 1.99
C LYS A 374 -34.01 2.37 2.25
N THR A 375 -34.18 3.20 3.24
CA THR A 375 -33.15 4.19 3.62
C THR A 375 -31.80 3.51 3.81
N PRO A 376 -30.68 4.14 3.43
CA PRO A 376 -29.34 3.56 3.57
C PRO A 376 -29.02 3.03 4.97
N ILE A 377 -29.61 3.63 6.00
CA ILE A 377 -29.45 3.24 7.41
C ILE A 377 -30.20 1.92 7.72
N GLY A 378 -31.40 1.74 7.19
CA GLY A 378 -32.14 0.48 7.37
C GLY A 378 -31.45 -0.70 6.70
N THR A 379 -30.92 -0.49 5.50
CA THR A 379 -30.15 -1.51 4.76
C THR A 379 -28.87 -1.90 5.49
N LEU A 380 -28.18 -0.94 6.11
CA LEU A 380 -26.96 -1.22 6.88
C LEU A 380 -27.28 -2.02 8.16
N THR A 381 -28.37 -1.68 8.87
CA THR A 381 -28.77 -2.40 10.07
C THR A 381 -29.16 -3.86 9.75
N GLU A 382 -29.97 -4.06 8.71
CA GLU A 382 -30.35 -5.40 8.26
C GLU A 382 -29.13 -6.24 7.85
N ARG A 383 -28.14 -5.63 7.21
CA ARG A 383 -26.91 -6.30 6.82
C ARG A 383 -26.05 -6.67 8.03
N ILE A 384 -25.93 -5.79 9.01
CA ILE A 384 -25.21 -6.09 10.26
C ILE A 384 -25.85 -7.25 11.00
N GLU A 385 -27.18 -7.28 11.10
CA GLU A 385 -27.91 -8.38 11.73
C GLU A 385 -27.77 -9.70 10.97
N GLN A 386 -27.84 -9.67 9.65
CA GLN A 386 -27.61 -10.84 8.81
C GLN A 386 -26.17 -11.38 8.96
N GLU A 387 -25.17 -10.51 8.90
CA GLU A 387 -23.76 -10.87 9.06
C GLU A 387 -23.47 -11.39 10.48
N ARG A 388 -24.14 -10.85 11.52
CA ARG A 388 -24.05 -11.39 12.87
C ARG A 388 -24.52 -12.85 12.94
N GLN A 389 -25.63 -13.15 12.28
CA GLN A 389 -26.16 -14.52 12.25
C GLN A 389 -25.23 -15.46 11.46
N GLU A 390 -24.73 -15.01 10.29
CA GLU A 390 -23.83 -15.79 9.42
C GLU A 390 -22.46 -16.06 10.08
N LEU A 391 -21.96 -15.11 10.87
CA LEU A 391 -20.67 -15.19 11.56
C LEU A 391 -20.76 -15.76 12.98
N SER A 392 -21.95 -16.13 13.44
CA SER A 392 -22.19 -16.57 14.82
C SER A 392 -21.69 -15.55 15.86
N LEU A 393 -21.98 -14.27 15.63
CA LEU A 393 -21.62 -13.15 16.51
C LEU A 393 -22.67 -12.92 17.59
#